data_3c665b766f761039595d4a4f1da8a880
#
_entry.id   3c665b766f761039595d4a4f1da8a880
#
_cell.length_a   1.000
_cell.length_b   1.000
_cell.length_c   1.000
_cell.angle_alpha   90.00
_cell.angle_beta   90.00
_cell.angle_gamma   90.00
#
_symmetry.space_group_name_H-M   'P 1'
#
loop_
_entity.id
_entity.type
_entity.pdbx_description
1 polymer ?
#
loop_
_entity_poly.entity_id
_entity_poly.type
_entity_poly.pdbx_seq_one_letter_code
_entity_poly.pdbx_strand_id
1 'polypeptide(L)'
;MRRFFLALFSASLLTAMASTPLVTTGRAARFIDVDVHALVGGTLVTQNFASCFPSISELSVNMGPSYGIGFGASLNFNDFIGLGCEVNALLNYYKMTLAVADNEATSITNTFIRNHFFTANFPVFIRLKFNLGGNVRWIIDGGAYYTYGLGGRQKTTMYSAHVNELGQLITVTASSRSPYYNSPDAFICSSYRGDIGLHLATSLLVSRRFSIGVRTQIGFKNQAHLFNGVRTPNVHNIGFQVTGGYHF
;
A
#
# COMPACT_ATOMS: atom_id res chain seq x y z
N MET A 1 -33.47 8.81 10.66
CA MET A 1 -32.50 9.49 11.53
C MET A 1 -31.10 9.61 10.94
N ARG A 2 -30.48 8.55 10.40
CA ARG A 2 -29.12 8.63 9.80
C ARG A 2 -28.96 9.64 8.64
N ARG A 3 -29.95 9.81 7.79
CA ARG A 3 -29.89 10.76 6.66
C ARG A 3 -30.06 12.24 7.10
N PHE A 4 -30.71 12.48 8.22
CA PHE A 4 -30.87 13.82 8.81
C PHE A 4 -29.56 14.32 9.45
N PHE A 5 -28.80 13.45 10.10
CA PHE A 5 -27.48 13.80 10.67
C PHE A 5 -26.43 14.12 9.59
N LEU A 6 -26.43 13.39 8.48
CA LEU A 6 -25.54 13.69 7.33
C LEU A 6 -25.88 15.02 6.66
N ALA A 7 -27.19 15.35 6.54
CA ALA A 7 -27.63 16.62 5.97
C ALA A 7 -27.34 17.82 6.88
N LEU A 8 -27.47 17.66 8.21
CA LEU A 8 -27.10 18.70 9.17
C LEU A 8 -25.57 18.92 9.23
N PHE A 9 -24.78 17.85 9.14
CA PHE A 9 -23.33 17.94 9.12
C PHE A 9 -22.81 18.60 7.83
N SER A 10 -23.42 18.29 6.67
CA SER A 10 -23.11 18.96 5.41
C SER A 10 -23.57 20.41 5.37
N ALA A 11 -24.71 20.74 5.94
CA ALA A 11 -25.22 22.13 6.01
C ALA A 11 -24.36 22.99 6.96
N SER A 12 -23.93 22.48 8.11
CA SER A 12 -23.06 23.21 9.03
C SER A 12 -21.64 23.42 8.48
N LEU A 13 -21.12 22.48 7.67
CA LEU A 13 -19.84 22.67 6.95
C LEU A 13 -19.98 23.77 5.87
N LEU A 14 -21.08 23.80 5.12
CA LEU A 14 -21.33 24.80 4.08
C LEU A 14 -21.48 26.22 4.62
N THR A 15 -22.13 26.38 5.78
CA THR A 15 -22.28 27.71 6.41
C THR A 15 -20.97 28.21 7.05
N ALA A 16 -20.12 27.33 7.55
CA ALA A 16 -18.79 27.71 8.06
C ALA A 16 -17.82 28.14 6.94
N MET A 17 -18.01 27.67 5.72
CA MET A 17 -17.17 28.03 4.56
C MET A 17 -17.47 29.44 4.01
N ALA A 18 -18.62 30.05 4.34
CA ALA A 18 -19.04 31.33 3.74
C ALA A 18 -18.30 32.57 4.27
N SER A 19 -17.48 32.48 5.31
CA SER A 19 -16.85 33.63 5.97
C SER A 19 -15.31 33.63 5.98
N THR A 20 -14.66 32.52 5.58
CA THR A 20 -13.19 32.44 5.56
C THR A 20 -12.67 32.15 4.15
N PRO A 21 -11.62 32.86 3.65
CA PRO A 21 -11.06 32.54 2.37
C PRO A 21 -10.46 31.11 2.40
N LEU A 22 -10.82 30.30 1.39
CA LEU A 22 -10.35 28.92 1.25
C LEU A 22 -8.81 28.83 1.18
N VAL A 23 -8.18 29.80 0.55
CA VAL A 23 -6.75 29.94 0.41
C VAL A 23 -6.27 31.20 1.11
N THR A 24 -5.33 31.07 2.02
CA THR A 24 -4.65 32.18 2.69
C THR A 24 -3.15 32.11 2.39
N THR A 25 -2.61 33.15 1.77
CA THR A 25 -1.20 33.27 1.43
C THR A 25 -0.39 34.04 2.49
N GLY A 26 -0.99 34.26 3.65
CA GLY A 26 -0.32 34.92 4.78
C GLY A 26 0.84 34.08 5.32
N ARG A 27 1.57 34.67 6.28
CA ARG A 27 2.67 33.99 6.97
C ARG A 27 2.16 32.73 7.65
N ALA A 28 2.89 31.64 7.49
CA ALA A 28 2.56 30.38 8.17
C ALA A 28 2.50 30.56 9.69
N ALA A 29 1.47 30.01 10.33
CA ALA A 29 1.34 30.04 11.78
C ALA A 29 2.47 29.27 12.47
N ARG A 30 2.99 28.23 11.82
CA ARG A 30 4.19 27.47 12.22
C ARG A 30 5.05 27.28 10.98
N PHE A 31 6.32 27.68 11.05
CA PHE A 31 7.27 27.43 9.96
C PHE A 31 7.61 25.94 9.82
N ILE A 32 7.85 25.29 10.97
CA ILE A 32 8.07 23.84 11.06
C ILE A 32 6.85 23.22 11.75
N ASP A 33 6.31 22.18 11.17
CA ASP A 33 5.24 21.37 11.72
C ASP A 33 5.71 19.92 11.77
N VAL A 34 5.55 19.28 12.91
CA VAL A 34 6.02 17.92 13.18
C VAL A 34 4.84 17.10 13.65
N ASP A 35 4.72 15.88 13.14
CA ASP A 35 3.65 14.97 13.51
C ASP A 35 4.14 13.54 13.75
N VAL A 36 3.34 12.81 14.54
CA VAL A 36 3.38 11.36 14.62
C VAL A 36 2.05 10.80 14.14
N HIS A 37 2.08 9.69 13.42
CA HIS A 37 0.87 9.12 12.88
C HIS A 37 0.89 7.59 12.81
N ALA A 38 -0.29 7.01 12.93
CA ALA A 38 -0.53 5.60 12.69
C ALA A 38 -1.17 5.40 11.32
N LEU A 39 -0.94 4.22 10.74
CA LEU A 39 -1.33 3.85 9.39
C LEU A 39 -1.99 2.48 9.42
N VAL A 40 -3.18 2.39 8.86
CA VAL A 40 -3.91 1.13 8.72
C VAL A 40 -4.52 1.07 7.33
N GLY A 41 -4.35 -0.04 6.63
CA GLY A 41 -4.89 -0.15 5.27
C GLY A 41 -4.63 -1.48 4.62
N GLY A 42 -4.36 -1.44 3.33
CA GLY A 42 -4.07 -2.61 2.54
C GLY A 42 -2.94 -2.43 1.54
N THR A 43 -2.29 -3.52 1.23
CA THR A 43 -1.28 -3.63 0.17
C THR A 43 -1.78 -4.58 -0.90
N LEU A 44 -1.70 -4.16 -2.14
CA LEU A 44 -2.00 -4.93 -3.34
C LEU A 44 -0.76 -4.94 -4.23
N VAL A 45 -0.58 -6.03 -4.95
CA VAL A 45 0.47 -6.16 -5.96
C VAL A 45 -0.17 -6.37 -7.31
N THR A 46 0.12 -5.49 -8.27
CA THR A 46 -0.21 -5.76 -9.68
C THR A 46 0.88 -6.60 -10.31
N GLN A 47 0.53 -7.51 -11.21
CA GLN A 47 1.47 -8.44 -11.81
C GLN A 47 0.94 -9.01 -13.14
N ASN A 48 1.83 -9.55 -13.94
CA ASN A 48 1.52 -10.22 -15.20
C ASN A 48 2.09 -11.63 -15.29
N PHE A 49 2.12 -12.37 -14.18
CA PHE A 49 2.69 -13.72 -14.12
C PHE A 49 2.09 -14.68 -15.15
N ALA A 50 0.77 -14.59 -15.41
CA ALA A 50 0.10 -15.44 -16.40
C ALA A 50 0.71 -15.31 -17.80
N SER A 51 1.22 -14.14 -18.19
CA SER A 51 1.88 -13.93 -19.47
C SER A 51 3.31 -14.45 -19.52
N CYS A 52 3.93 -14.66 -18.35
CA CYS A 52 5.33 -15.13 -18.23
C CYS A 52 5.42 -16.64 -17.98
N PHE A 53 4.34 -17.24 -17.47
CA PHE A 53 4.25 -18.67 -17.16
C PHE A 53 2.94 -19.22 -17.78
N PRO A 54 2.97 -19.66 -19.05
CA PRO A 54 1.78 -20.13 -19.78
C PRO A 54 1.04 -21.30 -19.14
N SER A 55 1.73 -22.07 -18.29
CA SER A 55 1.13 -23.17 -17.51
C SER A 55 0.20 -22.73 -16.39
N ILE A 56 0.16 -21.43 -16.07
CA ILE A 56 -0.79 -20.90 -15.08
C ILE A 56 -2.15 -20.74 -15.73
N SER A 57 -3.12 -21.54 -15.29
CA SER A 57 -4.49 -21.49 -15.76
C SER A 57 -5.32 -20.41 -15.08
N GLU A 58 -5.05 -20.15 -13.79
CA GLU A 58 -5.73 -19.13 -13.01
C GLU A 58 -4.75 -18.47 -12.05
N LEU A 59 -4.87 -17.15 -11.91
CA LEU A 59 -4.08 -16.36 -10.97
C LEU A 59 -4.94 -15.30 -10.30
N SER A 60 -4.98 -15.33 -8.98
CA SER A 60 -5.65 -14.34 -8.14
C SER A 60 -4.68 -13.70 -7.16
N VAL A 61 -4.70 -12.37 -7.09
CA VAL A 61 -3.95 -11.61 -6.09
C VAL A 61 -4.93 -10.87 -5.19
N ASN A 62 -4.88 -11.16 -3.90
CA ASN A 62 -5.75 -10.58 -2.91
C ASN A 62 -5.01 -9.55 -2.07
N MET A 63 -5.62 -8.37 -1.91
CA MET A 63 -5.14 -7.35 -1.01
C MET A 63 -5.03 -7.91 0.41
N GLY A 64 -3.91 -7.63 1.05
CA GLY A 64 -3.68 -7.96 2.45
C GLY A 64 -3.58 -6.71 3.31
N PRO A 65 -3.74 -6.84 4.64
CA PRO A 65 -3.64 -5.73 5.56
C PRO A 65 -2.24 -5.11 5.57
N SER A 66 -2.20 -3.80 5.81
CA SER A 66 -0.99 -3.01 6.02
C SER A 66 -1.16 -2.20 7.30
N TYR A 67 -0.15 -2.24 8.17
CA TYR A 67 -0.12 -1.50 9.42
C TYR A 67 1.19 -0.76 9.56
N GLY A 68 1.16 0.41 10.17
CA GLY A 68 2.38 1.14 10.38
C GLY A 68 2.26 2.31 11.34
N ILE A 69 3.41 2.83 11.66
CA ILE A 69 3.59 4.07 12.41
C ILE A 69 4.58 4.93 11.66
N GLY A 70 4.43 6.22 11.77
CA GLY A 70 5.31 7.17 11.12
C GLY A 70 5.52 8.45 11.90
N PHE A 71 6.54 9.16 11.46
CA PHE A 71 6.91 10.47 11.91
C PHE A 71 7.04 11.38 10.71
N GLY A 72 6.41 12.55 10.77
CA GLY A 72 6.40 13.53 9.70
C GLY A 72 6.99 14.87 10.15
N ALA A 73 7.58 15.56 9.17
CA ALA A 73 8.00 16.94 9.32
C ALA A 73 7.64 17.72 8.06
N SER A 74 7.18 18.96 8.23
CA SER A 74 6.91 19.85 7.08
C SER A 74 7.41 21.26 7.34
N LEU A 75 7.98 21.87 6.29
CA LEU A 75 8.38 23.27 6.22
C LEU A 75 7.27 24.04 5.51
N ASN A 76 6.66 25.00 6.19
CA ASN A 76 5.55 25.78 5.66
C ASN A 76 6.06 27.15 5.19
N PHE A 77 6.10 27.36 3.89
CA PHE A 77 6.52 28.63 3.30
C PHE A 77 5.49 29.75 3.55
N ASN A 78 4.23 29.38 3.48
CA ASN A 78 3.09 30.22 3.85
C ASN A 78 1.95 29.35 4.42
N ASP A 79 0.80 29.95 4.71
CA ASP A 79 -0.36 29.24 5.27
C ASP A 79 -1.00 28.24 4.28
N PHE A 80 -0.67 28.35 2.97
CA PHE A 80 -1.21 27.52 1.91
C PHE A 80 -0.28 26.40 1.46
N ILE A 81 1.04 26.68 1.28
CA ILE A 81 1.99 25.73 0.68
C ILE A 81 3.14 25.41 1.61
N GLY A 82 3.54 24.17 1.64
CA GLY A 82 4.71 23.65 2.36
C GLY A 82 5.38 22.49 1.61
N LEU A 83 6.53 22.09 2.11
CA LEU A 83 7.26 20.88 1.72
C LEU A 83 7.32 19.95 2.91
N GLY A 84 6.93 18.68 2.72
CA GLY A 84 6.93 17.68 3.78
C GLY A 84 7.77 16.46 3.45
N CYS A 85 8.20 15.79 4.50
CA CYS A 85 8.79 14.46 4.42
C CYS A 85 8.32 13.62 5.62
N GLU A 86 8.31 12.31 5.43
CA GLU A 86 7.95 11.35 6.48
C GLU A 86 8.93 10.19 6.52
N VAL A 87 8.97 9.53 7.66
CA VAL A 87 9.62 8.23 7.85
C VAL A 87 8.59 7.30 8.45
N ASN A 88 8.24 6.24 7.72
CA ASN A 88 7.21 5.30 8.12
C ASN A 88 7.78 3.88 8.20
N ALA A 89 7.41 3.16 9.25
CA ALA A 89 7.65 1.74 9.40
C ALA A 89 6.36 0.99 9.10
N LEU A 90 6.35 0.15 8.04
CA LEU A 90 5.15 -0.52 7.55
C LEU A 90 5.33 -2.04 7.57
N LEU A 91 4.34 -2.73 8.11
CA LEU A 91 4.19 -4.17 8.02
C LEU A 91 3.08 -4.46 7.02
N ASN A 92 3.43 -5.13 5.93
CA ASN A 92 2.57 -5.36 4.78
C ASN A 92 2.31 -6.85 4.56
N TYR A 93 1.10 -7.17 4.11
CA TYR A 93 0.68 -8.51 3.78
C TYR A 93 -0.02 -8.52 2.42
N TYR A 94 0.15 -9.58 1.65
CA TYR A 94 -0.73 -9.92 0.53
C TYR A 94 -0.72 -11.43 0.27
N LYS A 95 -1.74 -11.91 -0.43
CA LYS A 95 -1.89 -13.31 -0.78
C LYS A 95 -2.00 -13.45 -2.29
N MET A 96 -1.46 -14.53 -2.80
CA MET A 96 -1.55 -14.91 -4.20
C MET A 96 -1.95 -16.38 -4.29
N THR A 97 -2.85 -16.68 -5.19
CA THR A 97 -3.31 -18.05 -5.47
C THR A 97 -3.08 -18.31 -6.94
N LEU A 98 -2.44 -19.43 -7.25
CA LEU A 98 -2.20 -19.89 -8.60
C LEU A 98 -2.81 -21.28 -8.77
N ALA A 99 -3.48 -21.50 -9.89
CA ALA A 99 -3.87 -22.83 -10.33
C ALA A 99 -3.10 -23.18 -11.60
N VAL A 100 -2.52 -24.35 -11.63
CA VAL A 100 -1.85 -24.95 -12.79
C VAL A 100 -2.58 -26.24 -13.09
N ALA A 101 -3.11 -26.37 -14.31
CA ALA A 101 -3.69 -27.59 -14.82
C ALA A 101 -2.82 -28.14 -15.94
N ASP A 102 -2.63 -29.45 -15.98
CA ASP A 102 -1.98 -30.12 -17.12
C ASP A 102 -2.91 -30.09 -18.34
N ASN A 103 -2.34 -30.08 -19.54
CA ASN A 103 -3.10 -30.04 -20.81
C ASN A 103 -4.06 -31.23 -20.97
N GLU A 104 -3.75 -32.37 -20.33
CA GLU A 104 -4.61 -33.56 -20.36
C GLU A 104 -5.62 -33.61 -19.19
N ALA A 105 -5.67 -32.56 -18.35
CA ALA A 105 -6.51 -32.48 -17.15
C ALA A 105 -6.33 -33.65 -16.15
N THR A 106 -5.19 -34.34 -16.22
CA THR A 106 -4.87 -35.46 -15.35
C THR A 106 -4.24 -35.02 -14.03
N SER A 107 -3.76 -33.78 -13.98
CA SER A 107 -3.22 -33.18 -12.74
C SER A 107 -3.67 -31.72 -12.57
N ILE A 108 -3.98 -31.36 -11.34
CA ILE A 108 -4.28 -29.99 -10.91
C ILE A 108 -3.42 -29.65 -9.71
N THR A 109 -2.73 -28.52 -9.78
CA THR A 109 -1.94 -28.01 -8.68
C THR A 109 -2.42 -26.62 -8.29
N ASN A 110 -2.90 -26.47 -7.06
CA ASN A 110 -3.26 -25.20 -6.45
C ASN A 110 -2.15 -24.73 -5.51
N THR A 111 -1.62 -23.55 -5.74
CA THR A 111 -0.54 -22.97 -4.96
C THR A 111 -1.01 -21.70 -4.26
N PHE A 112 -0.88 -21.67 -2.95
CA PHE A 112 -1.23 -20.54 -2.10
C PHE A 112 0.06 -19.91 -1.60
N ILE A 113 0.31 -18.65 -1.97
CA ILE A 113 1.48 -17.88 -1.56
C ILE A 113 1.03 -16.77 -0.62
N ARG A 114 1.58 -16.77 0.59
CA ARG A 114 1.34 -15.72 1.59
C ARG A 114 2.63 -14.96 1.82
N ASN A 115 2.58 -13.67 1.55
CA ASN A 115 3.70 -12.76 1.73
C ASN A 115 3.44 -11.87 2.92
N HIS A 116 4.44 -11.72 3.77
CA HIS A 116 4.49 -10.67 4.77
C HIS A 116 5.88 -10.05 4.77
N PHE A 117 5.93 -8.71 4.83
CA PHE A 117 7.19 -8.00 4.73
C PHE A 117 7.14 -6.66 5.46
N PHE A 118 8.28 -6.31 6.00
CA PHE A 118 8.50 -5.08 6.75
C PHE A 118 9.33 -4.11 5.92
N THR A 119 8.88 -2.86 5.86
CA THR A 119 9.52 -1.81 5.04
C THR A 119 9.68 -0.52 5.82
N ALA A 120 10.78 0.19 5.54
CA ALA A 120 10.93 1.60 5.83
C ALA A 120 10.52 2.40 4.59
N ASN A 121 9.63 3.37 4.75
CA ASN A 121 9.06 4.17 3.66
C ASN A 121 9.32 5.66 3.91
N PHE A 122 9.80 6.35 2.89
CA PHE A 122 10.28 7.73 2.94
C PHE A 122 9.59 8.58 1.87
N PRO A 123 8.36 9.08 2.09
CA PRO A 123 7.73 10.02 1.18
C PRO A 123 8.31 11.44 1.35
N VAL A 124 8.42 12.14 0.22
CA VAL A 124 8.70 13.57 0.13
C VAL A 124 7.65 14.18 -0.77
N PHE A 125 6.99 15.25 -0.31
CA PHE A 125 5.81 15.77 -0.97
C PHE A 125 5.65 17.28 -0.79
N ILE A 126 4.94 17.90 -1.74
CA ILE A 126 4.40 19.23 -1.62
C ILE A 126 3.08 19.12 -0.88
N ARG A 127 2.87 19.98 0.12
CA ARG A 127 1.67 20.06 0.96
C ARG A 127 0.89 21.31 0.63
N LEU A 128 -0.37 21.15 0.26
CA LEU A 128 -1.33 22.22 0.06
C LEU A 128 -2.35 22.21 1.19
N LYS A 129 -2.63 23.38 1.79
CA LYS A 129 -3.51 23.54 2.95
C LYS A 129 -4.65 24.50 2.62
N PHE A 130 -5.87 24.02 2.72
CA PHE A 130 -7.08 24.77 2.47
C PHE A 130 -7.82 25.00 3.78
N ASN A 131 -8.25 26.23 4.04
CA ASN A 131 -9.06 26.55 5.23
C ASN A 131 -10.53 26.22 4.95
N LEU A 132 -11.12 25.34 5.76
CA LEU A 132 -12.53 25.00 5.68
C LEU A 132 -13.39 25.80 6.67
N GLY A 133 -12.78 26.71 7.43
CA GLY A 133 -13.42 27.49 8.48
C GLY A 133 -13.24 26.90 9.87
N GLY A 134 -13.40 27.75 10.89
CA GLY A 134 -13.12 27.39 12.28
C GLY A 134 -11.67 26.93 12.48
N ASN A 135 -11.49 25.78 13.10
CA ASN A 135 -10.19 25.17 13.35
C ASN A 135 -9.91 23.97 12.45
N VAL A 136 -10.57 23.88 11.29
CA VAL A 136 -10.42 22.74 10.36
C VAL A 136 -9.70 23.16 9.10
N ARG A 137 -8.69 22.38 8.71
CA ARG A 137 -7.96 22.55 7.46
C ARG A 137 -8.00 21.26 6.64
N TRP A 138 -8.19 21.40 5.35
CA TRP A 138 -8.03 20.32 4.41
C TRP A 138 -6.62 20.35 3.83
N ILE A 139 -5.93 19.23 3.88
CA ILE A 139 -4.56 19.08 3.43
C ILE A 139 -4.54 18.11 2.26
N ILE A 140 -3.80 18.46 1.21
CA ILE A 140 -3.50 17.60 0.07
C ILE A 140 -1.99 17.52 -0.05
N ASP A 141 -1.46 16.30 -0.04
CA ASP A 141 -0.04 16.01 -0.22
C ASP A 141 0.16 15.26 -1.53
N GLY A 142 1.13 15.71 -2.34
CA GLY A 142 1.50 15.07 -3.60
C GLY A 142 3.00 15.07 -3.79
N GLY A 143 3.58 13.90 -4.10
CA GLY A 143 5.02 13.77 -4.23
C GLY A 143 5.49 12.38 -4.60
N ALA A 144 6.72 12.07 -4.26
CA ALA A 144 7.34 10.78 -4.50
C ALA A 144 7.64 10.08 -3.18
N TYR A 145 7.79 8.78 -3.22
CA TYR A 145 8.31 8.01 -2.10
C TYR A 145 9.44 7.09 -2.53
N TYR A 146 10.30 6.78 -1.57
CA TYR A 146 11.24 5.67 -1.63
C TYR A 146 10.91 4.69 -0.51
N THR A 147 10.89 3.39 -0.81
CA THR A 147 10.69 2.32 0.18
C THR A 147 11.87 1.38 0.17
N TYR A 148 12.33 0.97 1.34
CA TYR A 148 13.36 -0.03 1.51
C TYR A 148 12.85 -1.21 2.34
N GLY A 149 12.94 -2.43 1.77
CA GLY A 149 12.56 -3.68 2.42
C GLY A 149 13.57 -4.11 3.48
N LEU A 150 13.15 -4.08 4.73
CA LEU A 150 13.99 -4.47 5.88
C LEU A 150 14.03 -5.98 6.06
N GLY A 151 12.90 -6.67 5.84
CA GLY A 151 12.80 -8.10 5.98
C GLY A 151 11.42 -8.62 5.57
N GLY A 152 11.28 -9.92 5.43
CA GLY A 152 10.00 -10.53 5.09
C GLY A 152 10.14 -12.02 4.82
N ARG A 153 8.99 -12.68 4.75
CA ARG A 153 8.89 -14.11 4.48
C ARG A 153 7.78 -14.38 3.48
N GLN A 154 8.03 -15.32 2.60
CA GLN A 154 7.06 -15.92 1.70
C GLN A 154 6.78 -17.34 2.19
N LYS A 155 5.52 -17.66 2.44
CA LYS A 155 5.07 -19.02 2.73
C LYS A 155 4.27 -19.53 1.54
N THR A 156 4.75 -20.59 0.91
CA THR A 156 4.09 -21.27 -0.20
C THR A 156 3.50 -22.59 0.31
N THR A 157 2.25 -22.86 -0.04
CA THR A 157 1.58 -24.13 0.23
C THR A 157 0.98 -24.63 -1.08
N MET A 158 1.39 -25.81 -1.52
CA MET A 158 0.96 -26.44 -2.76
C MET A 158 0.07 -27.64 -2.44
N TYR A 159 -1.05 -27.73 -3.13
CA TYR A 159 -1.94 -28.89 -3.13
C TYR A 159 -1.98 -29.44 -4.54
N SER A 160 -1.41 -30.61 -4.75
CA SER A 160 -1.40 -31.27 -6.05
C SER A 160 -2.30 -32.49 -5.99
N ALA A 161 -3.14 -32.65 -6.99
CA ALA A 161 -3.97 -33.84 -7.18
C ALA A 161 -3.70 -34.39 -8.57
N HIS A 162 -3.40 -35.69 -8.67
CA HIS A 162 -3.21 -36.38 -9.94
C HIS A 162 -3.83 -37.76 -9.90
N VAL A 163 -4.25 -38.27 -11.06
CA VAL A 163 -4.75 -39.63 -11.21
C VAL A 163 -3.59 -40.54 -11.63
N ASN A 164 -3.37 -41.62 -10.88
CA ASN A 164 -2.31 -42.59 -11.23
C ASN A 164 -2.77 -43.54 -12.36
N GLU A 165 -1.88 -44.38 -12.85
CA GLU A 165 -2.16 -45.37 -13.89
C GLU A 165 -3.26 -46.38 -13.54
N LEU A 166 -3.57 -46.55 -12.25
CA LEU A 166 -4.62 -47.41 -11.71
C LEU A 166 -5.97 -46.69 -11.57
N GLY A 167 -6.07 -45.41 -12.02
CA GLY A 167 -7.28 -44.60 -11.90
C GLY A 167 -7.55 -44.04 -10.49
N GLN A 168 -6.59 -44.13 -9.58
CA GLN A 168 -6.72 -43.64 -8.20
C GLN A 168 -6.27 -42.19 -8.10
N LEU A 169 -7.06 -41.36 -7.39
CA LEU A 169 -6.70 -39.98 -7.09
C LEU A 169 -5.66 -39.91 -5.97
N ILE A 170 -4.49 -39.41 -6.27
CA ILE A 170 -3.42 -39.15 -5.31
C ILE A 170 -3.35 -37.64 -5.03
N THR A 171 -3.37 -37.29 -3.74
CA THR A 171 -3.22 -35.90 -3.29
C THR A 171 -1.92 -35.71 -2.52
N VAL A 172 -1.16 -34.67 -2.87
CA VAL A 172 0.10 -34.33 -2.21
C VAL A 172 0.02 -32.88 -1.72
N THR A 173 0.45 -32.68 -0.49
CA THR A 173 0.57 -31.34 0.09
C THR A 173 2.03 -31.05 0.41
N ALA A 174 2.55 -29.95 -0.14
CA ALA A 174 3.89 -29.46 0.15
C ALA A 174 3.84 -28.04 0.70
N SER A 175 4.70 -27.72 1.64
CA SER A 175 4.81 -26.35 2.18
C SER A 175 6.27 -25.95 2.29
N SER A 176 6.58 -24.76 1.80
CA SER A 176 7.92 -24.17 1.86
C SER A 176 7.88 -22.76 2.45
N ARG A 177 9.01 -22.29 2.94
CA ARG A 177 9.21 -20.93 3.42
C ARG A 177 10.51 -20.40 2.84
N SER A 178 10.46 -19.19 2.30
CA SER A 178 11.64 -18.48 1.77
C SER A 178 11.66 -17.02 2.25
N PRO A 179 12.80 -16.35 2.24
CA PRO A 179 12.86 -14.91 2.40
C PRO A 179 12.06 -14.22 1.28
N TYR A 180 11.38 -13.11 1.63
CA TYR A 180 10.60 -12.34 0.66
C TYR A 180 11.49 -11.57 -0.33
N TYR A 181 12.63 -11.04 0.16
CA TYR A 181 13.53 -10.22 -0.63
C TYR A 181 14.75 -10.98 -1.09
N ASN A 182 15.13 -10.81 -2.37
CA ASN A 182 16.36 -11.29 -2.99
C ASN A 182 16.67 -12.78 -2.68
N SER A 183 15.64 -13.62 -2.71
CA SER A 183 15.78 -15.04 -2.40
C SER A 183 15.77 -15.90 -3.67
N PRO A 184 16.75 -16.78 -3.88
CA PRO A 184 16.73 -17.77 -4.95
C PRO A 184 15.67 -18.87 -4.72
N ASP A 185 15.27 -19.08 -3.47
CA ASP A 185 14.32 -20.13 -3.07
C ASP A 185 12.85 -19.71 -3.18
N ALA A 186 12.58 -18.52 -3.76
CA ALA A 186 11.23 -18.06 -3.97
C ALA A 186 10.53 -18.90 -5.05
N PHE A 187 9.28 -19.29 -4.79
CA PHE A 187 8.54 -20.21 -5.67
C PHE A 187 8.36 -19.70 -7.10
N ILE A 188 7.95 -18.44 -7.28
CA ILE A 188 7.84 -17.81 -8.60
C ILE A 188 8.91 -16.75 -8.78
N CYS A 189 8.92 -15.77 -7.88
CA CYS A 189 9.94 -14.72 -7.82
C CYS A 189 10.04 -14.20 -6.40
N SER A 190 11.22 -13.69 -6.06
CA SER A 190 11.40 -12.83 -4.88
C SER A 190 11.17 -11.37 -5.25
N SER A 191 11.18 -10.50 -4.27
CA SER A 191 11.04 -9.06 -4.47
C SER A 191 12.37 -8.34 -4.30
N TYR A 192 12.60 -7.26 -5.07
CA TYR A 192 13.66 -6.31 -4.78
C TYR A 192 13.39 -5.56 -3.48
N ARG A 193 14.44 -5.13 -2.78
CA ARG A 193 14.31 -4.36 -1.54
C ARG A 193 13.87 -2.92 -1.76
N GLY A 194 14.33 -2.31 -2.84
CA GLY A 194 14.07 -0.89 -3.13
C GLY A 194 12.89 -0.69 -4.05
N ASP A 195 11.98 0.21 -3.68
CA ASP A 195 10.87 0.68 -4.52
C ASP A 195 10.82 2.21 -4.54
N ILE A 196 10.40 2.78 -5.65
CA ILE A 196 10.17 4.21 -5.83
C ILE A 196 8.84 4.41 -6.53
N GLY A 197 8.11 5.44 -6.17
CA GLY A 197 6.79 5.67 -6.77
C GLY A 197 6.16 7.00 -6.41
N LEU A 198 4.88 7.12 -6.75
CA LEU A 198 4.03 8.26 -6.48
C LEU A 198 3.42 8.14 -5.08
N HIS A 199 3.43 9.24 -4.34
CA HIS A 199 2.74 9.42 -3.07
C HIS A 199 1.65 10.47 -3.22
N LEU A 200 0.41 10.12 -2.89
CA LEU A 200 -0.73 11.02 -2.84
C LEU A 200 -1.45 10.83 -1.51
N ALA A 201 -1.77 11.93 -0.83
CA ALA A 201 -2.55 11.87 0.40
C ALA A 201 -3.51 13.04 0.50
N THR A 202 -4.60 12.83 1.23
CA THR A 202 -5.52 13.87 1.61
C THR A 202 -5.95 13.67 3.06
N SER A 203 -5.99 14.75 3.84
CA SER A 203 -6.33 14.68 5.25
C SER A 203 -7.07 15.93 5.75
N LEU A 204 -7.79 15.77 6.84
CA LEU A 204 -8.39 16.85 7.59
C LEU A 204 -7.59 17.05 8.87
N LEU A 205 -7.11 18.26 9.07
CA LEU A 205 -6.42 18.68 10.30
C LEU A 205 -7.42 19.48 11.16
N VAL A 206 -7.72 18.96 12.35
CA VAL A 206 -8.66 19.53 13.29
C VAL A 206 -7.91 20.13 14.48
N SER A 207 -8.30 21.34 14.88
CA SER A 207 -7.71 22.08 16.01
C SER A 207 -6.17 22.23 15.91
N ARG A 208 -5.62 22.16 14.70
CA ARG A 208 -4.18 22.20 14.41
C ARG A 208 -3.35 21.11 15.12
N ARG A 209 -4.01 20.07 15.64
CA ARG A 209 -3.38 19.01 16.41
C ARG A 209 -3.70 17.60 15.91
N PHE A 210 -4.93 17.35 15.53
CA PHE A 210 -5.36 16.01 15.13
C PHE A 210 -5.58 15.95 13.63
N SER A 211 -4.98 14.99 12.96
CA SER A 211 -5.22 14.73 11.55
C SER A 211 -5.85 13.34 11.35
N ILE A 212 -6.76 13.28 10.39
CA ILE A 212 -7.29 12.03 9.86
C ILE A 212 -7.30 12.12 8.34
N GLY A 213 -6.85 11.10 7.66
CA GLY A 213 -6.74 11.14 6.21
C GLY A 213 -6.65 9.79 5.56
N VAL A 214 -6.52 9.83 4.26
CA VAL A 214 -6.26 8.67 3.42
C VAL A 214 -5.06 8.96 2.53
N ARG A 215 -4.29 7.93 2.24
CA ARG A 215 -3.18 8.01 1.30
C ARG A 215 -3.10 6.80 0.40
N THR A 216 -2.54 7.00 -0.77
CA THR A 216 -2.20 5.95 -1.72
C THR A 216 -0.76 6.12 -2.20
N GLN A 217 -0.11 4.99 -2.42
CA GLN A 217 1.24 4.91 -2.97
C GLN A 217 1.25 3.94 -4.12
N ILE A 218 1.84 4.33 -5.25
CA ILE A 218 1.90 3.53 -6.48
C ILE A 218 3.36 3.38 -6.86
N GLY A 219 3.88 2.15 -6.79
CA GLY A 219 5.26 1.82 -7.15
C GLY A 219 5.47 1.81 -8.66
N PHE A 220 6.55 2.41 -9.12
CA PHE A 220 6.95 2.44 -10.53
C PHE A 220 8.03 1.42 -10.87
N LYS A 221 8.83 1.03 -9.88
CA LYS A 221 9.88 0.06 -10.10
C LYS A 221 9.30 -1.35 -10.17
N ASN A 222 9.74 -2.13 -11.16
CA ASN A 222 9.43 -3.55 -11.19
C ASN A 222 10.06 -4.25 -9.98
N GLN A 223 9.23 -4.84 -9.15
CA GLN A 223 9.65 -5.52 -7.92
C GLN A 223 10.04 -6.98 -8.14
N ALA A 224 9.74 -7.57 -9.29
CA ALA A 224 10.08 -8.96 -9.56
C ALA A 224 11.58 -9.14 -9.66
N HIS A 225 12.11 -10.06 -8.85
CA HIS A 225 13.49 -10.55 -8.93
C HIS A 225 13.45 -12.04 -9.20
N LEU A 226 13.58 -12.42 -10.46
CA LEU A 226 13.46 -13.80 -10.91
C LEU A 226 14.86 -14.41 -11.07
N PHE A 227 15.13 -15.51 -10.40
CA PHE A 227 16.42 -16.20 -10.42
C PHE A 227 16.50 -17.26 -11.53
N ASN A 228 15.38 -17.88 -11.87
CA ASN A 228 15.30 -18.97 -12.87
C ASN A 228 14.09 -18.79 -13.76
N GLY A 229 14.12 -17.90 -14.73
CA GLY A 229 12.99 -17.69 -15.63
C GLY A 229 13.40 -17.17 -17.00
N VAL A 230 12.64 -17.55 -18.01
CA VAL A 230 12.85 -17.12 -19.38
C VAL A 230 12.45 -15.64 -19.55
N ARG A 231 11.50 -15.14 -18.76
CA ARG A 231 11.01 -13.77 -18.82
C ARG A 231 10.62 -13.27 -17.44
N THR A 232 11.16 -12.12 -17.06
CA THR A 232 10.82 -11.45 -15.80
C THR A 232 9.43 -10.83 -15.89
N PRO A 233 8.51 -11.16 -14.95
CA PRO A 233 7.21 -10.52 -14.88
C PRO A 233 7.33 -9.06 -14.44
N ASN A 234 6.31 -8.25 -14.74
CA ASN A 234 6.15 -6.91 -14.17
C ASN A 234 5.34 -6.99 -12.89
N VAL A 235 5.90 -6.51 -11.80
CA VAL A 235 5.28 -6.54 -10.47
C VAL A 235 5.42 -5.16 -9.85
N HIS A 236 4.30 -4.53 -9.49
CA HIS A 236 4.29 -3.20 -8.87
C HIS A 236 3.46 -3.23 -7.60
N ASN A 237 3.92 -2.53 -6.56
CA ASN A 237 3.21 -2.40 -5.31
C ASN A 237 2.23 -1.24 -5.36
N ILE A 238 1.04 -1.44 -4.79
CA ILE A 238 0.05 -0.39 -4.54
C ILE A 238 -0.34 -0.47 -3.07
N GLY A 239 -0.18 0.64 -2.36
CA GLY A 239 -0.60 0.80 -0.97
C GLY A 239 -1.76 1.76 -0.85
N PHE A 240 -2.75 1.41 -0.04
CA PHE A 240 -3.84 2.28 0.36
C PHE A 240 -3.98 2.26 1.88
N GLN A 241 -3.90 3.42 2.54
CA GLN A 241 -3.94 3.50 4.01
C GLN A 241 -4.80 4.67 4.48
N VAL A 242 -5.48 4.44 5.59
CA VAL A 242 -6.08 5.48 6.43
C VAL A 242 -5.00 5.90 7.44
N THR A 243 -4.88 7.19 7.69
CA THR A 243 -3.90 7.76 8.61
C THR A 243 -4.61 8.50 9.72
N GLY A 244 -4.09 8.39 10.92
CA GLY A 244 -4.50 9.21 12.06
C GLY A 244 -3.26 9.73 12.76
N GLY A 245 -3.18 11.05 12.97
CA GLY A 245 -1.97 11.69 13.46
C GLY A 245 -2.19 12.78 14.49
N TYR A 246 -1.12 13.09 15.20
CA TYR A 246 -1.03 14.20 16.15
C TYR A 246 0.13 15.13 15.76
N HIS A 247 -0.17 16.42 15.65
CA HIS A 247 0.75 17.51 15.33
C HIS A 247 1.17 18.27 16.59
N PHE A 248 2.43 18.51 16.72
CA PHE A 248 3.04 19.21 17.87
C PHE A 248 3.07 20.72 17.72
#